data_783a833f867b312618e41f7286ae00fa
#
_entry.id   783a833f867b312618e41f7286ae00fa
#
_cell.length_a   1.000
_cell.length_b   1.000
_cell.length_c   1.000
_cell.angle_alpha   90.00
_cell.angle_beta   90.00
_cell.angle_gamma   90.00
#
_symmetry.space_group_name_H-M   'P 1'
#
loop_
_entity.id
_entity.type
_entity.pdbx_description
1 polymer ?
#
loop_
_entity_poly.entity_id
_entity_poly.type
_entity_poly.pdbx_seq_one_letter_code
_entity_poly.pdbx_strand_id
1 'polypeptide(L)'
;MSLRVAVLALVAPFLLLLTPDAAVAGCGQASSIFNASETCDYSSAAVEAEKAKYPTAKWTVRQICKDDGRTPEGICFNPQDCTTAAGIPGTRYTLFRDGENVGTACLSAGEATAVDDPPPIRALVIEAFESLGWSPSALVVQPPNGKTLVNLDTNFYTSNTDFTNIPVTLVESDVVVSARPIAYRWNFGDGTSTTTTGPGAPFPHLDVAHVYEQVDEVAVSVDTQYGDASFTVNGGPPETIPSTVWVPGAAQDLEVVEALPQLVLQ
;
A
#
# COMPACT_ATOMS: atom_id res chain seq x y z
N MET A 1 -6.86 -49.31 -57.84
CA MET A 1 -6.52 -49.57 -56.42
C MET A 1 -6.72 -48.26 -55.68
N SER A 2 -7.91 -48.03 -55.11
CA SER A 2 -8.29 -46.74 -54.48
C SER A 2 -8.13 -46.89 -52.99
N LEU A 3 -7.26 -46.08 -52.41
CA LEU A 3 -7.01 -46.01 -50.98
C LEU A 3 -7.98 -45.02 -50.36
N ARG A 4 -8.92 -45.52 -49.54
CA ARG A 4 -9.87 -44.70 -48.74
C ARG A 4 -9.19 -44.34 -47.42
N VAL A 5 -8.93 -43.04 -47.21
CA VAL A 5 -8.49 -42.49 -45.95
C VAL A 5 -9.73 -42.21 -45.09
N ALA A 6 -9.85 -42.92 -43.97
CA ALA A 6 -10.87 -42.67 -42.98
C ALA A 6 -10.40 -41.54 -42.00
N VAL A 7 -11.12 -40.43 -41.99
CA VAL A 7 -10.91 -39.33 -41.03
C VAL A 7 -11.67 -39.68 -39.74
N LEU A 8 -10.95 -39.99 -38.67
CA LEU A 8 -11.49 -40.16 -37.32
C LEU A 8 -11.68 -38.76 -36.72
N ALA A 9 -12.90 -38.33 -36.57
CA ALA A 9 -13.24 -37.12 -35.82
C ALA A 9 -13.15 -37.41 -34.30
N LEU A 10 -12.14 -36.88 -33.62
CA LEU A 10 -12.02 -36.87 -32.18
C LEU A 10 -12.99 -35.80 -31.63
N VAL A 11 -14.11 -36.24 -31.09
CA VAL A 11 -15.01 -35.40 -30.28
C VAL A 11 -14.42 -35.29 -28.85
N ALA A 12 -13.78 -34.18 -28.57
CA ALA A 12 -13.37 -33.84 -27.20
C ALA A 12 -14.60 -33.45 -26.38
N PRO A 13 -14.81 -33.97 -25.17
CA PRO A 13 -15.88 -33.50 -24.30
C PRO A 13 -15.51 -32.09 -23.80
N PHE A 14 -16.33 -31.13 -24.16
CA PHE A 14 -16.30 -29.77 -23.64
C PHE A 14 -16.75 -29.85 -22.17
N LEU A 15 -15.76 -29.89 -21.25
CA LEU A 15 -16.02 -29.79 -19.81
C LEU A 15 -16.46 -28.33 -19.56
N LEU A 16 -17.78 -28.12 -19.42
CA LEU A 16 -18.29 -26.87 -18.88
C LEU A 16 -17.77 -26.74 -17.44
N LEU A 17 -16.74 -25.93 -17.26
CA LEU A 17 -16.38 -25.39 -15.96
C LEU A 17 -17.54 -24.47 -15.55
N LEU A 18 -18.40 -24.97 -14.70
CA LEU A 18 -19.35 -24.18 -13.93
C LEU A 18 -18.51 -23.26 -13.03
N THR A 19 -18.24 -22.03 -13.51
CA THR A 19 -17.80 -20.96 -12.63
C THR A 19 -18.91 -20.74 -11.61
N PRO A 20 -18.63 -20.73 -10.31
CA PRO A 20 -19.64 -20.33 -9.34
C PRO A 20 -20.09 -18.93 -9.70
N ASP A 21 -21.39 -18.75 -9.93
CA ASP A 21 -22.01 -17.45 -10.10
C ASP A 21 -21.53 -16.56 -8.93
N ALA A 22 -20.76 -15.55 -9.25
CA ALA A 22 -20.42 -14.50 -8.29
C ALA A 22 -21.78 -13.91 -7.89
N ALA A 23 -22.15 -14.11 -6.63
CA ALA A 23 -23.40 -13.62 -6.08
C ALA A 23 -23.40 -12.09 -6.20
N VAL A 24 -24.10 -11.59 -7.21
CA VAL A 24 -24.20 -10.15 -7.50
C VAL A 24 -25.07 -9.53 -6.42
N ALA A 25 -24.54 -8.52 -5.73
CA ALA A 25 -25.35 -7.67 -4.89
C ALA A 25 -26.47 -7.02 -5.76
N GLY A 26 -27.73 -7.28 -5.45
CA GLY A 26 -28.84 -6.59 -6.06
C GLY A 26 -28.91 -5.16 -5.50
N CYS A 27 -28.39 -4.16 -6.23
CA CYS A 27 -28.56 -2.76 -5.85
C CYS A 27 -29.87 -2.24 -6.42
N GLY A 28 -30.84 -1.91 -5.55
CA GLY A 28 -32.12 -1.29 -5.90
C GLY A 28 -32.10 0.20 -5.56
N GLN A 29 -32.69 1.03 -6.42
CA GLN A 29 -32.95 2.42 -6.08
C GLN A 29 -34.13 2.49 -5.10
N ALA A 30 -33.86 2.87 -3.85
CA ALA A 30 -34.92 3.24 -2.93
C ALA A 30 -35.45 4.63 -3.34
N SER A 31 -36.62 4.65 -3.98
CA SER A 31 -37.33 5.90 -4.33
C SER A 31 -37.95 6.51 -3.07
N SER A 32 -37.19 7.24 -2.31
CA SER A 32 -37.71 8.25 -1.37
C SER A 32 -37.31 9.64 -1.86
N ILE A 33 -38.28 10.56 -1.83
CA ILE A 33 -38.20 11.91 -2.41
C ILE A 33 -37.10 12.79 -1.76
N PHE A 34 -36.32 12.30 -0.81
CA PHE A 34 -35.38 13.10 -0.04
C PHE A 34 -33.92 12.58 0.00
N ASN A 35 -33.62 11.35 -0.44
CA ASN A 35 -32.24 10.90 -0.64
C ASN A 35 -32.24 9.66 -1.54
N ALA A 36 -31.67 9.77 -2.73
CA ALA A 36 -31.34 8.63 -3.57
C ALA A 36 -30.05 7.98 -3.04
N SER A 37 -30.15 7.19 -1.98
CA SER A 37 -29.09 6.27 -1.62
C SER A 37 -29.40 4.92 -2.31
N GLU A 38 -28.49 4.45 -3.16
CA GLU A 38 -28.55 3.09 -3.65
C GLU A 38 -28.37 2.16 -2.46
N THR A 39 -29.41 1.45 -2.05
CA THR A 39 -29.29 0.41 -1.03
C THR A 39 -29.06 -0.93 -1.70
N CYS A 40 -27.88 -1.49 -1.52
CA CYS A 40 -27.55 -2.82 -2.01
C CYS A 40 -27.99 -3.88 -1.01
N ASP A 41 -28.56 -5.00 -1.50
CA ASP A 41 -28.83 -6.20 -0.68
C ASP A 41 -27.76 -7.25 -1.01
N TYR A 42 -26.87 -7.47 -0.06
CA TYR A 42 -25.72 -8.35 -0.23
C TYR A 42 -26.01 -9.78 0.24
N SER A 43 -25.56 -10.78 -0.51
CA SER A 43 -25.38 -12.12 0.04
C SER A 43 -24.14 -12.15 0.93
N SER A 44 -24.00 -13.15 1.81
CA SER A 44 -22.79 -13.30 2.64
C SER A 44 -21.52 -13.37 1.80
N ALA A 45 -21.52 -14.07 0.69
CA ALA A 45 -20.39 -14.14 -0.24
C ALA A 45 -20.07 -12.78 -0.87
N ALA A 46 -21.08 -11.94 -1.15
CA ALA A 46 -20.89 -10.60 -1.68
C ALA A 46 -20.32 -9.64 -0.61
N VAL A 47 -20.71 -9.81 0.66
CA VAL A 47 -20.10 -9.06 1.79
C VAL A 47 -18.62 -9.39 1.91
N GLU A 48 -18.23 -10.66 1.86
CA GLU A 48 -16.82 -11.06 1.91
C GLU A 48 -16.02 -10.52 0.70
N ALA A 49 -16.62 -10.52 -0.49
CA ALA A 49 -15.99 -9.95 -1.68
C ALA A 49 -15.80 -8.42 -1.54
N GLU A 50 -16.76 -7.70 -0.93
CA GLU A 50 -16.62 -6.27 -0.65
C GLU A 50 -15.56 -6.01 0.44
N LYS A 51 -15.52 -6.80 1.52
CA LYS A 51 -14.45 -6.72 2.54
C LYS A 51 -13.07 -6.91 1.90
N ALA A 52 -12.92 -7.84 0.97
CA ALA A 52 -11.66 -8.07 0.26
C ALA A 52 -11.21 -6.89 -0.61
N LYS A 53 -12.15 -6.07 -1.14
CA LYS A 53 -11.82 -4.83 -1.88
C LYS A 53 -11.34 -3.70 -0.96
N TYR A 54 -11.80 -3.70 0.30
CA TYR A 54 -11.51 -2.67 1.29
C TYR A 54 -10.93 -3.30 2.57
N PRO A 55 -9.73 -3.88 2.51
CA PRO A 55 -9.16 -4.71 3.57
C PRO A 55 -8.84 -3.94 4.86
N THR A 56 -8.77 -2.61 4.79
CA THR A 56 -8.46 -1.73 5.92
C THR A 56 -9.69 -1.01 6.47
N ALA A 57 -10.84 -1.11 5.78
CA ALA A 57 -12.07 -0.48 6.23
C ALA A 57 -12.62 -1.16 7.49
N LYS A 58 -13.17 -0.36 8.38
CA LYS A 58 -13.90 -0.85 9.55
C LYS A 58 -15.32 -1.20 9.14
N TRP A 59 -15.62 -2.50 9.15
CA TRP A 59 -16.95 -3.01 8.88
C TRP A 59 -17.71 -3.23 10.19
N THR A 60 -18.98 -2.83 10.21
CA THR A 60 -19.89 -3.10 11.33
C THR A 60 -21.28 -3.44 10.82
N VAL A 61 -22.02 -4.19 11.60
CA VAL A 61 -23.39 -4.56 11.29
C VAL A 61 -24.37 -4.13 12.37
N ARG A 62 -25.56 -3.74 11.96
CA ARG A 62 -26.66 -3.42 12.88
C ARG A 62 -27.90 -4.18 12.46
N GLN A 63 -28.52 -4.91 13.40
CA GLN A 63 -29.76 -5.63 13.13
C GLN A 63 -30.88 -4.70 12.71
N ILE A 64 -31.66 -5.12 11.70
CA ILE A 64 -32.89 -4.45 11.30
C ILE A 64 -34.03 -5.08 12.08
N CYS A 65 -34.81 -4.24 12.78
CA CYS A 65 -35.95 -4.67 13.58
C CYS A 65 -37.24 -4.65 12.76
N LYS A 66 -38.16 -5.58 13.01
CA LYS A 66 -39.49 -5.64 12.38
C LYS A 66 -40.37 -4.46 12.78
N ASP A 67 -40.18 -4.00 14.01
CA ASP A 67 -40.89 -2.84 14.52
C ASP A 67 -40.00 -1.59 14.33
N ASP A 68 -40.57 -0.55 13.75
CA ASP A 68 -39.96 0.80 13.71
C ASP A 68 -39.87 1.44 15.11
N GLY A 69 -40.22 0.65 16.14
CA GLY A 69 -40.14 0.97 17.54
C GLY A 69 -38.74 1.41 17.92
N ARG A 70 -38.60 2.70 18.08
CA ARG A 70 -37.46 3.40 18.66
C ARG A 70 -37.08 2.77 19.99
N THR A 71 -36.23 1.70 19.93
CA THR A 71 -35.61 1.18 21.12
C THR A 71 -34.55 2.16 21.57
N PRO A 72 -34.55 2.62 22.83
CA PRO A 72 -33.40 3.33 23.38
C PRO A 72 -32.19 2.42 23.27
N GLU A 73 -31.09 2.91 22.70
CA GLU A 73 -29.77 2.29 22.75
C GLU A 73 -29.47 1.09 21.82
N GLY A 74 -30.17 0.93 20.70
CA GLY A 74 -29.72 0.01 19.65
C GLY A 74 -29.95 -1.48 19.91
N ILE A 75 -30.71 -1.85 20.95
CA ILE A 75 -31.11 -3.24 21.22
C ILE A 75 -32.33 -3.59 20.39
N CYS A 76 -32.22 -4.57 19.51
CA CYS A 76 -33.31 -5.07 18.69
C CYS A 76 -33.99 -6.25 19.39
N PHE A 77 -35.21 -6.05 19.90
CA PHE A 77 -35.99 -7.11 20.56
C PHE A 77 -36.75 -8.04 19.59
N ASN A 78 -37.00 -7.57 18.35
CA ASN A 78 -37.69 -8.32 17.31
C ASN A 78 -36.96 -8.19 15.98
N PRO A 79 -35.85 -8.92 15.77
CA PRO A 79 -35.06 -8.82 14.55
C PRO A 79 -35.83 -9.31 13.32
N GLN A 80 -35.53 -8.75 12.17
CA GLN A 80 -36.12 -9.18 10.91
C GLN A 80 -35.46 -10.48 10.45
N ASP A 81 -36.21 -11.59 10.51
CA ASP A 81 -35.76 -12.88 10.03
C ASP A 81 -35.64 -12.89 8.51
N CYS A 82 -34.69 -13.68 8.02
CA CYS A 82 -34.49 -13.93 6.59
C CYS A 82 -33.86 -15.30 6.39
N THR A 83 -33.70 -15.70 5.12
CA THR A 83 -32.96 -16.91 4.76
C THR A 83 -31.73 -16.51 3.98
N THR A 84 -30.54 -16.96 4.41
CA THR A 84 -29.29 -16.69 3.71
C THR A 84 -29.25 -17.36 2.33
N ALA A 85 -28.31 -16.97 1.48
CA ALA A 85 -28.11 -17.61 0.17
C ALA A 85 -27.81 -19.13 0.27
N ALA A 86 -27.28 -19.58 1.40
CA ALA A 86 -27.05 -20.99 1.68
C ALA A 86 -28.29 -21.74 2.20
N GLY A 87 -29.47 -21.07 2.30
CA GLY A 87 -30.70 -21.64 2.82
C GLY A 87 -30.75 -21.79 4.34
N ILE A 88 -29.85 -21.14 5.06
CA ILE A 88 -29.76 -21.16 6.53
C ILE A 88 -30.60 -20.01 7.11
N PRO A 89 -31.34 -20.24 8.24
CA PRO A 89 -32.00 -19.15 8.93
C PRO A 89 -31.00 -18.06 9.35
N GLY A 90 -31.35 -16.80 9.08
CA GLY A 90 -30.52 -15.64 9.38
C GLY A 90 -31.35 -14.45 9.84
N THR A 91 -30.68 -13.37 10.13
CA THR A 91 -31.24 -12.07 10.49
C THR A 91 -30.78 -11.02 9.46
N ARG A 92 -31.64 -10.06 9.17
CA ARG A 92 -31.31 -8.96 8.28
C ARG A 92 -30.54 -7.89 9.04
N TYR A 93 -29.42 -7.45 8.45
CA TYR A 93 -28.55 -6.43 8.99
C TYR A 93 -28.38 -5.28 8.01
N THR A 94 -28.21 -4.07 8.53
CA THR A 94 -27.62 -2.95 7.80
C THR A 94 -26.09 -3.07 7.92
N LEU A 95 -25.40 -2.94 6.80
CA LEU A 95 -23.95 -2.97 6.69
C LEU A 95 -23.41 -1.55 6.72
N PHE A 96 -22.37 -1.33 7.52
CA PHE A 96 -21.64 -0.07 7.57
C PHE A 96 -20.17 -0.32 7.22
N ARG A 97 -19.59 0.56 6.41
CA ARG A 97 -18.17 0.64 6.12
C ARG A 97 -17.68 2.01 6.55
N ASP A 98 -16.73 2.06 7.49
CA ASP A 98 -16.22 3.31 8.07
C ASP A 98 -17.33 4.25 8.59
N GLY A 99 -18.42 3.65 9.10
CA GLY A 99 -19.59 4.37 9.61
C GLY A 99 -20.62 4.77 8.55
N GLU A 100 -20.35 4.60 7.27
CA GLU A 100 -21.30 4.84 6.19
C GLU A 100 -22.16 3.61 5.90
N ASN A 101 -23.47 3.81 5.72
CA ASN A 101 -24.37 2.73 5.32
C ASN A 101 -24.12 2.36 3.85
N VAL A 102 -23.69 1.12 3.61
CA VAL A 102 -23.39 0.60 2.27
C VAL A 102 -24.43 -0.38 1.76
N GLY A 103 -25.41 -0.76 2.57
CA GLY A 103 -26.49 -1.63 2.17
C GLY A 103 -27.01 -2.52 3.28
N THR A 104 -27.69 -3.62 2.89
CA THR A 104 -28.24 -4.63 3.81
C THR A 104 -27.75 -6.02 3.44
N ALA A 105 -27.76 -6.94 4.39
CA ALA A 105 -27.48 -8.36 4.15
C ALA A 105 -28.32 -9.26 5.05
N CYS A 106 -28.63 -10.46 4.54
CA CYS A 106 -29.15 -11.54 5.35
C CYS A 106 -27.98 -12.42 5.81
N LEU A 107 -27.68 -12.39 7.11
CA LEU A 107 -26.53 -13.10 7.70
C LEU A 107 -26.97 -14.04 8.83
N SER A 108 -26.35 -15.20 8.93
CA SER A 108 -26.38 -16.02 10.14
C SER A 108 -25.62 -15.34 11.28
N ALA A 109 -25.79 -15.77 12.51
CA ALA A 109 -25.10 -15.19 13.67
C ALA A 109 -23.58 -15.24 13.52
N GLY A 110 -23.02 -16.34 12.99
CA GLY A 110 -21.58 -16.49 12.74
C GLY A 110 -21.05 -15.55 11.66
N GLU A 111 -21.81 -15.40 10.54
CA GLU A 111 -21.44 -14.47 9.46
C GLU A 111 -21.51 -13.01 9.94
N ALA A 112 -22.51 -12.65 10.74
CA ALA A 112 -22.62 -11.30 11.29
C ALA A 112 -21.42 -10.95 12.20
N THR A 113 -20.99 -11.88 13.06
CA THR A 113 -19.80 -11.72 13.90
C THR A 113 -18.54 -11.57 13.05
N ALA A 114 -18.40 -12.36 11.97
CA ALA A 114 -17.25 -12.27 11.06
C ALA A 114 -17.19 -10.94 10.29
N VAL A 115 -18.34 -10.31 10.02
CA VAL A 115 -18.37 -8.96 9.40
C VAL A 115 -17.93 -7.88 10.38
N ASP A 116 -18.33 -8.01 11.65
CA ASP A 116 -18.03 -7.01 12.70
C ASP A 116 -16.58 -7.08 13.21
N ASP A 117 -15.80 -8.03 12.69
CA ASP A 117 -14.37 -8.14 13.02
C ASP A 117 -13.60 -6.94 12.46
N PRO A 118 -12.74 -6.30 13.26
CA PRO A 118 -11.85 -5.26 12.77
C PRO A 118 -10.89 -5.83 11.71
N PRO A 119 -10.45 -5.00 10.75
CA PRO A 119 -9.49 -5.46 9.73
C PRO A 119 -8.22 -5.98 10.42
N PRO A 120 -7.58 -7.04 9.89
CA PRO A 120 -6.38 -7.57 10.49
C PRO A 120 -5.28 -6.52 10.53
N ILE A 121 -4.65 -6.34 11.68
CA ILE A 121 -3.58 -5.33 11.89
C ILE A 121 -2.52 -5.39 10.79
N ARG A 122 -2.19 -6.59 10.30
CA ARG A 122 -1.25 -6.77 9.17
C ARG A 122 -1.66 -5.99 7.92
N ALA A 123 -2.94 -5.99 7.54
CA ALA A 123 -3.42 -5.26 6.37
C ALA A 123 -3.28 -3.74 6.57
N LEU A 124 -3.62 -3.26 7.76
CA LEU A 124 -3.47 -1.85 8.14
C LEU A 124 -2.00 -1.40 8.12
N VAL A 125 -1.09 -2.24 8.61
CA VAL A 125 0.35 -1.94 8.62
C VAL A 125 0.90 -1.86 7.19
N ILE A 126 0.53 -2.80 6.30
CA ILE A 126 1.00 -2.81 4.91
C ILE A 126 0.52 -1.55 4.17
N GLU A 127 -0.72 -1.14 4.38
CA GLU A 127 -1.27 0.09 3.78
C GLU A 127 -0.61 1.35 4.35
N ALA A 128 -0.39 1.41 5.67
CA ALA A 128 0.23 2.54 6.32
C ALA A 128 1.72 2.68 5.96
N PHE A 129 2.42 1.61 5.59
CA PHE A 129 3.87 1.56 5.42
C PHE A 129 4.42 2.65 4.51
N GLU A 130 3.76 2.92 3.38
CA GLU A 130 4.18 3.95 2.42
C GLU A 130 3.97 5.38 2.94
N SER A 131 3.03 5.57 3.86
CA SER A 131 2.67 6.87 4.45
C SER A 131 3.38 7.16 5.76
N LEU A 132 4.16 6.22 6.31
CA LEU A 132 4.95 6.45 7.51
C LEU A 132 6.03 7.51 7.25
N GLY A 133 6.33 8.28 8.27
CA GLY A 133 7.31 9.39 8.20
C GLY A 133 8.77 8.90 8.15
N TRP A 134 9.14 8.14 7.12
CA TRP A 134 10.52 7.71 6.89
C TRP A 134 11.43 8.92 6.68
N SER A 135 12.59 8.92 7.33
CA SER A 135 13.54 10.03 7.23
C SER A 135 14.27 10.01 5.88
N PRO A 136 14.34 11.15 5.15
CA PRO A 136 15.17 11.23 3.98
C PRO A 136 16.64 11.13 4.35
N SER A 137 17.47 10.62 3.43
CA SER A 137 18.92 10.60 3.61
C SER A 137 19.51 12.00 3.46
N ALA A 138 20.46 12.34 4.33
CA ALA A 138 21.28 13.53 4.16
C ALA A 138 22.37 13.23 3.13
N LEU A 139 22.39 13.99 2.02
CA LEU A 139 23.42 13.90 1.01
C LEU A 139 24.70 14.61 1.47
N VAL A 140 25.84 13.96 1.26
CA VAL A 140 27.16 14.59 1.39
C VAL A 140 27.88 14.54 0.06
N VAL A 141 28.40 15.72 -0.36
CA VAL A 141 29.14 15.90 -1.61
C VAL A 141 30.59 16.26 -1.30
N GLN A 142 31.51 15.69 -2.07
CA GLN A 142 32.93 16.02 -2.01
C GLN A 142 33.46 16.30 -3.42
N PRO A 143 34.17 17.44 -3.62
CA PRO A 143 34.70 18.35 -2.61
C PRO A 143 33.64 19.11 -1.81
N PRO A 144 33.93 19.49 -0.55
CA PRO A 144 32.96 20.19 0.29
C PRO A 144 32.72 21.64 -0.17
N ASN A 145 31.74 22.32 0.46
CA ASN A 145 31.38 23.73 0.25
C ASN A 145 30.56 24.02 -1.02
N GLY A 146 29.84 23.04 -1.55
CA GLY A 146 28.89 23.22 -2.64
C GLY A 146 29.56 23.61 -3.98
N LYS A 147 30.82 23.24 -4.20
CA LYS A 147 31.56 23.49 -5.44
C LYS A 147 32.33 22.24 -5.88
N THR A 148 32.33 22.02 -7.19
CA THR A 148 33.20 21.05 -7.83
C THR A 148 33.81 21.61 -9.11
N LEU A 149 34.72 20.87 -9.73
CA LEU A 149 35.39 21.27 -10.97
C LEU A 149 34.89 20.48 -12.17
N VAL A 150 34.83 21.11 -13.32
CA VAL A 150 34.63 20.42 -14.60
C VAL A 150 35.74 19.39 -14.79
N ASN A 151 35.33 18.16 -15.24
CA ASN A 151 36.21 17.01 -15.48
C ASN A 151 36.91 16.45 -14.20
N LEU A 152 36.36 16.74 -13.01
CA LEU A 152 36.80 16.17 -11.76
C LEU A 152 35.73 15.19 -11.20
N ASP A 153 36.16 14.05 -10.67
CA ASP A 153 35.28 13.14 -9.94
C ASP A 153 34.69 13.84 -8.72
N THR A 154 33.36 14.01 -8.75
CA THR A 154 32.58 14.50 -7.60
C THR A 154 32.02 13.30 -6.87
N ASN A 155 32.36 13.16 -5.60
CA ASN A 155 31.95 12.00 -4.80
C ASN A 155 30.69 12.29 -3.99
N PHE A 156 29.78 11.31 -3.93
CA PHE A 156 28.49 11.39 -3.25
C PHE A 156 28.34 10.23 -2.27
N TYR A 157 27.86 10.52 -1.06
CA TYR A 157 27.56 9.49 -0.07
C TYR A 157 26.54 9.98 0.96
N THR A 158 26.03 9.02 1.75
CA THR A 158 25.17 9.29 2.91
C THR A 158 25.55 8.37 4.06
N SER A 159 25.21 8.73 5.29
CA SER A 159 25.38 7.88 6.48
C SER A 159 24.10 7.14 6.90
N ASN A 160 23.00 7.30 6.17
CA ASN A 160 21.73 6.67 6.50
C ASN A 160 21.74 5.20 6.09
N THR A 161 22.06 4.29 7.02
CA THR A 161 22.19 2.83 6.79
C THR A 161 21.41 1.99 7.78
N ASP A 162 21.03 2.58 8.91
CA ASP A 162 20.50 1.84 10.05
C ASP A 162 18.99 1.61 9.95
N PHE A 163 18.51 0.64 10.74
CA PHE A 163 17.08 0.46 10.93
C PHE A 163 16.45 1.67 11.60
N THR A 164 15.34 2.11 11.04
CA THR A 164 14.45 3.09 11.65
C THR A 164 13.23 2.37 12.20
N ASN A 165 12.86 2.68 13.45
CA ASN A 165 11.69 2.13 14.12
C ASN A 165 10.65 3.22 14.30
N ILE A 166 9.46 3.02 13.75
CA ILE A 166 8.34 3.98 13.85
C ILE A 166 7.22 3.35 14.67
N PRO A 167 6.95 3.85 15.89
CA PRO A 167 5.80 3.42 16.66
C PRO A 167 4.52 4.03 16.09
N VAL A 168 3.48 3.21 15.95
CA VAL A 168 2.12 3.61 15.54
C VAL A 168 1.08 2.87 16.38
N THR A 169 -0.07 3.46 16.60
CA THR A 169 -1.20 2.78 17.24
C THR A 169 -2.26 2.45 16.20
N LEU A 170 -2.57 1.17 16.03
CA LEU A 170 -3.56 0.68 15.08
C LEU A 170 -4.58 -0.20 15.83
N VAL A 171 -5.86 0.14 15.70
CA VAL A 171 -6.95 -0.62 16.34
C VAL A 171 -6.64 -0.93 17.83
N GLU A 172 -6.30 0.11 18.60
CA GLU A 172 -5.94 0.02 20.03
C GLU A 172 -4.73 -0.88 20.35
N SER A 173 -3.94 -1.25 19.35
CA SER A 173 -2.71 -2.03 19.51
C SER A 173 -1.48 -1.16 19.27
N ASP A 174 -0.46 -1.37 20.11
CA ASP A 174 0.85 -0.75 19.90
C ASP A 174 1.63 -1.54 18.85
N VAL A 175 1.92 -0.88 17.73
CA VAL A 175 2.66 -1.46 16.62
C VAL A 175 3.97 -0.72 16.45
N VAL A 176 5.07 -1.44 16.29
CA VAL A 176 6.36 -0.85 15.91
C VAL A 176 6.72 -1.36 14.53
N VAL A 177 6.84 -0.46 13.58
CA VAL A 177 7.25 -0.75 12.20
C VAL A 177 8.73 -0.42 12.06
N SER A 178 9.52 -1.39 11.59
CA SER A 178 10.97 -1.29 11.41
C SER A 178 11.32 -1.48 9.94
N ALA A 179 12.16 -0.61 9.39
CA ALA A 179 12.72 -0.76 8.06
C ALA A 179 14.10 -0.12 7.98
N ARG A 180 14.88 -0.47 6.95
CA ARG A 180 16.18 0.13 6.69
C ARG A 180 16.32 0.55 5.22
N PRO A 181 17.26 1.45 4.91
CA PRO A 181 17.66 1.71 3.54
C PRO A 181 18.18 0.44 2.86
N ILE A 182 17.69 0.16 1.65
CA ILE A 182 18.11 -0.97 0.80
C ILE A 182 18.64 -0.53 -0.56
N ALA A 183 18.31 0.69 -0.99
CA ALA A 183 18.84 1.29 -2.21
C ALA A 183 18.82 2.81 -2.13
N TYR A 184 19.68 3.44 -2.94
CA TYR A 184 19.85 4.89 -3.03
C TYR A 184 19.84 5.29 -4.50
N ARG A 185 19.02 6.27 -4.87
CA ARG A 185 19.00 6.85 -6.20
C ARG A 185 19.61 8.25 -6.14
N TRP A 186 20.75 8.40 -6.77
CA TRP A 186 21.53 9.62 -6.83
C TRP A 186 21.13 10.42 -8.06
N ASN A 187 20.64 11.64 -7.86
CA ASN A 187 20.27 12.57 -8.92
C ASN A 187 21.37 13.64 -8.98
N PHE A 188 22.07 13.72 -10.10
CA PHE A 188 23.23 14.61 -10.25
C PHE A 188 22.86 16.02 -10.73
N GLY A 189 21.58 16.26 -11.02
CA GLY A 189 21.07 17.59 -11.37
C GLY A 189 21.29 18.02 -12.83
N ASP A 190 22.13 17.31 -13.58
CA ASP A 190 22.37 17.49 -15.02
C ASP A 190 21.47 16.64 -15.92
N GLY A 191 20.42 16.07 -15.36
CA GLY A 191 19.50 15.14 -16.03
C GLY A 191 19.93 13.68 -15.97
N THR A 192 21.08 13.36 -15.38
CA THR A 192 21.55 12.00 -15.16
C THR A 192 21.33 11.55 -13.73
N SER A 193 21.23 10.23 -13.54
CA SER A 193 21.05 9.60 -12.23
C SER A 193 21.62 8.20 -12.20
N THR A 194 21.94 7.69 -11.02
CA THR A 194 22.31 6.28 -10.82
C THR A 194 21.65 5.71 -9.56
N THR A 195 21.52 4.38 -9.48
CA THR A 195 20.97 3.70 -8.32
C THR A 195 21.98 2.67 -7.80
N THR A 196 22.22 2.69 -6.49
CA THR A 196 23.13 1.76 -5.81
C THR A 196 22.42 1.10 -4.62
N THR A 197 22.91 -0.06 -4.20
CA THR A 197 22.48 -0.69 -2.93
C THR A 197 23.33 -0.22 -1.74
N GLY A 198 24.50 0.36 -2.01
CA GLY A 198 25.38 0.94 -1.01
C GLY A 198 25.18 2.45 -0.86
N PRO A 199 25.47 3.00 0.32
CA PRO A 199 25.29 4.41 0.66
C PRO A 199 26.38 5.34 0.09
N GLY A 200 27.32 4.84 -0.74
CA GLY A 200 28.57 5.51 -1.06
C GLY A 200 29.52 5.50 0.14
N ALA A 201 30.69 6.11 -0.02
CA ALA A 201 31.67 6.25 1.04
C ALA A 201 32.46 7.56 0.91
N PRO A 202 33.01 8.10 2.02
CA PRO A 202 33.86 9.29 1.95
C PRO A 202 35.18 9.00 1.23
N PHE A 203 35.76 10.03 0.63
CA PHE A 203 37.10 9.96 0.01
C PHE A 203 38.10 9.29 0.99
N PRO A 204 39.00 8.41 0.51
CA PRO A 204 39.39 8.21 -0.91
C PRO A 204 38.51 7.21 -1.71
N HIS A 205 37.42 6.72 -1.15
CA HIS A 205 36.51 5.84 -1.87
C HIS A 205 35.63 6.69 -2.81
N LEU A 206 35.44 6.21 -4.04
CA LEU A 206 34.63 6.84 -5.07
C LEU A 206 33.53 5.87 -5.53
N ASP A 207 32.84 5.26 -4.55
CA ASP A 207 31.82 4.23 -4.83
C ASP A 207 30.63 4.82 -5.61
N VAL A 208 30.35 6.11 -5.38
CA VAL A 208 29.37 6.89 -6.13
C VAL A 208 30.04 8.19 -6.56
N ALA A 209 30.49 8.24 -7.79
CA ALA A 209 31.13 9.43 -8.36
C ALA A 209 30.44 9.85 -9.65
N HIS A 210 30.49 11.14 -9.94
CA HIS A 210 29.98 11.73 -11.17
C HIS A 210 30.92 12.82 -11.66
N VAL A 211 31.10 12.92 -12.97
CA VAL A 211 31.93 13.92 -13.63
C VAL A 211 31.04 14.86 -14.42
N TYR A 212 31.12 16.15 -14.12
CA TYR A 212 30.44 17.22 -14.87
C TYR A 212 31.33 17.69 -16.00
N GLU A 213 30.81 17.81 -17.21
CA GLU A 213 31.56 18.16 -18.41
C GLU A 213 31.54 19.67 -18.70
N GLN A 214 30.64 20.41 -18.07
CA GLN A 214 30.43 21.85 -18.32
C GLN A 214 30.22 22.60 -17.02
N VAL A 215 30.53 23.91 -17.04
CA VAL A 215 30.18 24.82 -15.96
C VAL A 215 28.68 24.93 -15.87
N ASP A 216 28.13 24.71 -14.68
CA ASP A 216 26.69 24.75 -14.43
C ASP A 216 26.39 24.98 -12.95
N GLU A 217 25.13 25.24 -12.63
CA GLU A 217 24.59 25.27 -11.28
C GLU A 217 23.49 24.22 -11.21
N VAL A 218 23.76 23.11 -10.54
CA VAL A 218 22.90 21.92 -10.53
C VAL A 218 22.33 21.66 -9.14
N ALA A 219 21.13 21.08 -9.08
CA ALA A 219 20.48 20.65 -7.85
C ALA A 219 20.62 19.13 -7.69
N VAL A 220 21.48 18.70 -6.76
CA VAL A 220 21.80 17.29 -6.51
C VAL A 220 21.00 16.74 -5.34
N SER A 221 20.57 15.47 -5.40
CA SER A 221 19.82 14.83 -4.31
C SER A 221 20.08 13.33 -4.22
N VAL A 222 19.69 12.71 -3.10
CA VAL A 222 19.67 11.26 -2.92
C VAL A 222 18.32 10.82 -2.41
N ASP A 223 17.59 10.03 -3.22
CA ASP A 223 16.36 9.39 -2.77
C ASP A 223 16.71 8.03 -2.15
N THR A 224 16.01 7.66 -1.10
CA THR A 224 16.28 6.45 -0.34
C THR A 224 15.13 5.48 -0.46
N GLN A 225 15.42 4.22 -0.82
CA GLN A 225 14.43 3.15 -0.77
C GLN A 225 14.52 2.43 0.57
N TYR A 226 13.45 2.46 1.34
CA TYR A 226 13.30 1.66 2.55
C TYR A 226 12.68 0.30 2.23
N GLY A 227 13.18 -0.74 2.88
CA GLY A 227 12.74 -2.12 2.75
C GLY A 227 13.28 -3.00 3.87
N ASP A 228 13.39 -4.31 3.65
CA ASP A 228 13.70 -5.29 4.69
C ASP A 228 12.84 -5.07 5.95
N ALA A 229 11.57 -4.74 5.69
CA ALA A 229 10.69 -4.22 6.71
C ALA A 229 9.98 -5.32 7.50
N SER A 230 9.72 -5.02 8.76
CA SER A 230 8.96 -5.87 9.69
C SER A 230 8.15 -5.01 10.65
N PHE A 231 7.16 -5.63 11.31
CA PHE A 231 6.42 -4.99 12.38
C PHE A 231 6.22 -5.94 13.55
N THR A 232 6.02 -5.40 14.73
CA THR A 232 5.62 -6.12 15.94
C THR A 232 4.34 -5.52 16.48
N VAL A 233 3.48 -6.36 17.07
CA VAL A 233 2.23 -5.93 17.72
C VAL A 233 2.35 -6.21 19.21
N ASN A 234 2.14 -5.20 20.05
CA ASN A 234 2.20 -5.29 21.53
C ASN A 234 3.47 -6.00 22.03
N GLY A 235 4.63 -5.77 21.35
CA GLY A 235 5.89 -6.42 21.70
C GLY A 235 5.99 -7.90 21.35
N GLY A 236 5.08 -8.41 20.52
CA GLY A 236 5.09 -9.80 20.02
C GLY A 236 6.20 -10.08 19.00
N PRO A 237 6.23 -11.26 18.39
CA PRO A 237 7.21 -11.62 17.39
C PRO A 237 7.12 -10.74 16.15
N PRO A 238 8.24 -10.47 15.45
CA PRO A 238 8.23 -9.67 14.24
C PRO A 238 7.59 -10.43 13.05
N GLU A 239 6.79 -9.71 12.28
CA GLU A 239 6.22 -10.15 11.01
C GLU A 239 6.81 -9.33 9.85
N THR A 240 7.10 -9.98 8.73
CA THR A 240 7.71 -9.32 7.56
C THR A 240 6.68 -8.50 6.78
N ILE A 241 7.10 -7.29 6.34
CA ILE A 241 6.38 -6.44 5.38
C ILE A 241 7.08 -6.59 4.03
N PRO A 242 6.39 -7.07 2.98
CA PRO A 242 7.02 -7.27 1.66
C PRO A 242 7.15 -6.00 0.82
N SER A 243 6.56 -4.88 1.29
CA SER A 243 6.53 -3.59 0.58
C SER A 243 7.85 -2.83 0.72
N THR A 244 8.11 -1.95 -0.25
CA THR A 244 9.21 -0.98 -0.21
C THR A 244 8.67 0.41 -0.53
N VAL A 245 9.33 1.46 -0.06
CA VAL A 245 8.94 2.85 -0.31
C VAL A 245 10.15 3.70 -0.67
N TRP A 246 10.00 4.57 -1.67
CA TRP A 246 10.99 5.58 -2.00
C TRP A 246 10.70 6.89 -1.27
N VAL A 247 11.71 7.40 -0.58
CA VAL A 247 11.67 8.66 0.16
C VAL A 247 12.59 9.64 -0.55
N PRO A 248 12.05 10.73 -1.12
CA PRO A 248 12.86 11.71 -1.81
C PRO A 248 13.75 12.48 -0.83
N GLY A 249 15.01 12.70 -1.22
CA GLY A 249 15.95 13.53 -0.46
C GLY A 249 15.81 15.01 -0.77
N ALA A 250 16.28 15.85 0.14
CA ALA A 250 16.35 17.29 -0.11
C ALA A 250 17.40 17.58 -1.17
N ALA A 251 17.05 18.43 -2.14
CA ALA A 251 18.00 18.93 -3.12
C ALA A 251 19.01 19.89 -2.47
N GLN A 252 20.26 19.84 -2.94
CA GLN A 252 21.35 20.73 -2.57
C GLN A 252 21.93 21.35 -3.83
N ASP A 253 22.20 22.66 -3.79
CA ASP A 253 22.85 23.37 -4.91
C ASP A 253 24.32 23.00 -4.95
N LEU A 254 24.82 22.71 -6.16
CA LEU A 254 26.23 22.43 -6.45
C LEU A 254 26.67 23.25 -7.65
N GLU A 255 27.67 24.11 -7.44
CA GLU A 255 28.28 24.94 -8.47
C GLU A 255 29.45 24.19 -9.12
N VAL A 256 29.35 23.95 -10.42
CA VAL A 256 30.41 23.35 -11.25
C VAL A 256 31.22 24.45 -11.90
N VAL A 257 32.51 24.59 -11.57
CA VAL A 257 33.37 25.67 -12.04
C VAL A 257 34.58 25.17 -12.82
N GLU A 258 35.19 25.99 -13.63
CA GLU A 258 36.48 25.72 -14.29
C GLU A 258 37.65 26.03 -13.38
N ALA A 259 38.70 25.24 -13.44
CA ALA A 259 39.98 25.55 -12.82
C ALA A 259 40.73 26.58 -13.68
N LEU A 260 40.87 27.81 -13.17
CA LEU A 260 41.71 28.83 -13.84
C LEU A 260 43.15 28.73 -13.38
N PRO A 261 44.13 28.51 -14.28
CA PRO A 261 45.53 28.51 -13.92
C PRO A 261 45.99 29.94 -13.50
N GLN A 262 46.56 30.09 -12.30
CA GLN A 262 47.21 31.33 -11.87
C GLN A 262 48.73 31.16 -11.97
N LEU A 263 49.35 32.07 -12.73
CA LEU A 263 50.83 32.23 -12.75
C LEU A 263 51.23 32.91 -11.45
N VAL A 264 51.95 32.21 -10.60
CA VAL A 264 52.61 32.80 -9.43
C VAL A 264 54.02 33.22 -9.86
N LEU A 265 54.28 34.52 -9.89
CA LEU A 265 55.63 35.05 -10.05
C LEU A 265 56.43 34.76 -8.78
N GLN A 266 57.51 33.97 -8.88
CA GLN A 266 58.49 33.75 -7.79
C GLN A 266 59.41 34.92 -7.63
#